data_339b11e33e94f161ad6df1c9b79e43f6
#
_entry.id   339b11e33e94f161ad6df1c9b79e43f6
#
_cell.length_a   1.000
_cell.length_b   1.000
_cell.length_c   1.000
_cell.angle_alpha   90.00
_cell.angle_beta   90.00
_cell.angle_gamma   90.00
#
_symmetry.space_group_name_H-M   'P 1'
#
loop_
_entity.id
_entity.type
_entity.pdbx_description
1 polymer ?
#
loop_
_entity_poly.entity_id
_entity_poly.type
_entity_poly.pdbx_seq_one_letter_code
_entity_poly.pdbx_strand_id
1 'polypeptide(L)'
;TNQRETTIVWDKKTGEPVYNAIVWQCRRTAEQIDELKEKGYGPMLQKRTGLVPDAYFSASKIAWILDHVKGAREAAEKGDLLFGTVDTWLIWNLTKGAVHVTDYTNAARTMLFDIHRCCWEEEILELFRIPKEMLPEVRPSSGFFGETQEQIFGGKIPVMGVAGDQQAALFG
;
A
#
# COMPACT_ATOMS: atom_id res chain seq x y z
N THR A 1 12.52 -5.41 -6.78
CA THR A 1 12.72 -4.53 -5.60
C THR A 1 12.31 -3.11 -5.93
N ASN A 2 11.85 -2.38 -4.92
CA ASN A 2 11.28 -1.03 -5.08
C ASN A 2 11.50 -0.20 -3.81
N GLN A 3 11.49 1.14 -3.97
CA GLN A 3 11.32 2.01 -2.80
C GLN A 3 9.92 1.80 -2.21
N ARG A 4 9.83 1.77 -0.89
CA ARG A 4 8.60 1.53 -0.14
C ARG A 4 7.80 2.83 0.05
N GLU A 5 6.66 2.75 0.69
CA GLU A 5 5.80 3.84 1.22
C GLU A 5 5.14 4.74 0.17
N THR A 6 5.68 4.85 -1.04
CA THR A 6 5.03 5.60 -2.12
C THR A 6 3.64 5.04 -2.39
N THR A 7 2.64 5.90 -2.32
CA THR A 7 1.22 5.55 -2.29
C THR A 7 0.57 5.80 -3.63
N ILE A 8 -0.08 4.78 -4.19
CA ILE A 8 -0.84 4.85 -5.43
C ILE A 8 -2.24 4.32 -5.17
N VAL A 9 -3.27 5.04 -5.61
CA VAL A 9 -4.67 4.61 -5.59
C VAL A 9 -5.21 4.69 -7.01
N TRP A 10 -5.85 3.63 -7.48
CA TRP A 10 -6.34 3.54 -8.85
C TRP A 10 -7.72 2.88 -8.93
N ASP A 11 -8.44 3.16 -10.01
CA ASP A 11 -9.70 2.53 -10.34
C ASP A 11 -9.47 1.08 -10.78
N LYS A 12 -10.16 0.15 -10.15
CA LYS A 12 -10.02 -1.29 -10.38
C LYS A 12 -10.43 -1.73 -11.80
N LYS A 13 -11.36 -1.01 -12.42
CA LYS A 13 -11.91 -1.38 -13.73
C LYS A 13 -11.06 -0.83 -14.87
N THR A 14 -10.62 0.43 -14.73
CA THR A 14 -9.85 1.11 -15.77
C THR A 14 -8.34 0.92 -15.61
N GLY A 15 -7.86 0.67 -14.40
CA GLY A 15 -6.45 0.66 -14.06
C GLY A 15 -5.83 2.06 -13.98
N GLU A 16 -6.63 3.13 -14.10
CA GLU A 16 -6.13 4.50 -14.09
C GLU A 16 -5.98 5.03 -12.66
N PRO A 17 -4.85 5.68 -12.33
CA PRO A 17 -4.68 6.32 -11.04
C PRO A 17 -5.69 7.45 -10.84
N VAL A 18 -6.35 7.49 -9.67
CA VAL A 18 -7.28 8.57 -9.33
C VAL A 18 -6.57 9.85 -8.91
N TYR A 19 -5.29 9.75 -8.58
CA TYR A 19 -4.42 10.86 -8.22
C TYR A 19 -2.95 10.51 -8.51
N ASN A 20 -2.08 11.51 -8.63
CA ASN A 20 -0.64 11.28 -8.76
C ASN A 20 -0.09 10.50 -7.56
N ALA A 21 0.85 9.60 -7.78
CA ALA A 21 1.53 8.87 -6.72
C ALA A 21 2.11 9.84 -5.67
N ILE A 22 1.79 9.60 -4.39
CA ILE A 22 2.31 10.43 -3.30
C ILE A 22 3.56 9.76 -2.75
N VAL A 23 4.71 10.36 -3.01
CA VAL A 23 6.02 9.83 -2.59
C VAL A 23 6.22 9.89 -1.08
N TRP A 24 7.10 9.04 -0.56
CA TRP A 24 7.44 8.94 0.87
C TRP A 24 7.92 10.28 1.49
N GLN A 25 8.61 11.13 0.71
CA GLN A 25 9.11 12.44 1.15
C GLN A 25 8.01 13.48 1.37
N CYS A 26 6.80 13.25 0.85
CA CYS A 26 5.73 14.23 0.89
C CYS A 26 5.17 14.40 2.30
N ARG A 27 5.17 15.64 2.80
CA ARG A 27 4.76 16.01 4.15
C ARG A 27 3.32 16.55 4.27
N ARG A 28 2.51 16.45 3.20
CA ARG A 28 1.14 17.02 3.16
C ARG A 28 0.20 16.52 4.24
N THR A 29 0.48 15.36 4.83
CA THR A 29 -0.33 14.72 5.88
C THR A 29 0.29 14.83 7.27
N ALA A 30 1.33 15.69 7.45
CA ALA A 30 2.02 15.82 8.74
C ALA A 30 1.07 16.29 9.86
N GLU A 31 0.23 17.28 9.58
CA GLU A 31 -0.74 17.82 10.54
C GLU A 31 -1.74 16.72 11.00
N GLN A 32 -2.26 15.92 10.08
CA GLN A 32 -3.14 14.79 10.42
C GLN A 32 -2.45 13.79 11.35
N ILE A 33 -1.18 13.51 11.14
CA ILE A 33 -0.42 12.60 11.99
C ILE A 33 -0.17 13.21 13.38
N ASP A 34 0.13 14.50 13.44
CA ASP A 34 0.35 15.18 14.72
C ASP A 34 -0.95 15.24 15.55
N GLU A 35 -2.10 15.49 14.93
CA GLU A 35 -3.41 15.38 15.58
C GLU A 35 -3.67 13.96 16.14
N LEU A 36 -3.29 12.90 15.41
CA LEU A 36 -3.45 11.51 15.89
C LEU A 36 -2.56 11.24 17.11
N LYS A 37 -1.35 11.78 17.15
CA LYS A 37 -0.46 11.69 18.31
C LYS A 37 -1.04 12.42 19.52
N GLU A 38 -1.56 13.63 19.32
CA GLU A 38 -2.21 14.44 20.37
C GLU A 38 -3.46 13.73 20.95
N LYS A 39 -4.23 13.04 20.10
CA LYS A 39 -5.36 12.21 20.50
C LYS A 39 -4.96 10.89 21.21
N GLY A 40 -3.65 10.62 21.35
CA GLY A 40 -3.12 9.48 22.07
C GLY A 40 -3.01 8.17 21.28
N TYR A 41 -3.19 8.19 19.97
CA TYR A 41 -3.09 6.98 19.13
C TYR A 41 -1.64 6.52 18.86
N GLY A 42 -0.64 7.36 19.12
CA GLY A 42 0.78 7.06 18.88
C GLY A 42 1.25 5.72 19.42
N PRO A 43 1.05 5.41 20.73
CA PRO A 43 1.47 4.14 21.32
C PRO A 43 0.80 2.91 20.69
N MET A 44 -0.49 2.98 20.35
CA MET A 44 -1.22 1.89 19.69
C MET A 44 -0.65 1.63 18.29
N LEU A 45 -0.50 2.67 17.48
CA LEU A 45 0.09 2.57 16.15
C LEU A 45 1.50 1.95 16.20
N GLN A 46 2.36 2.46 17.09
CA GLN A 46 3.72 1.94 17.24
C GLN A 46 3.73 0.47 17.71
N LYS A 47 2.87 0.11 18.65
CA LYS A 47 2.78 -1.27 19.16
C LYS A 47 2.37 -2.26 18.05
N ARG A 48 1.41 -1.91 17.19
CA ARG A 48 0.90 -2.79 16.12
C ARG A 48 1.85 -2.87 14.93
N THR A 49 2.37 -1.72 14.50
CA THR A 49 3.11 -1.61 13.24
C THR A 49 4.63 -1.61 13.42
N GLY A 50 5.14 -1.40 14.63
CA GLY A 50 6.56 -1.17 14.91
C GLY A 50 7.07 0.20 14.46
N LEU A 51 6.19 1.08 13.95
CA LEU A 51 6.54 2.35 13.35
C LEU A 51 6.18 3.51 14.29
N VAL A 52 7.07 4.49 14.42
CA VAL A 52 6.73 5.78 15.01
C VAL A 52 5.84 6.52 14.01
N PRO A 53 4.60 6.93 14.37
CA PRO A 53 3.68 7.55 13.42
C PRO A 53 4.28 8.80 12.74
N ASP A 54 4.30 8.77 11.41
CA ASP A 54 4.84 9.85 10.59
C ASP A 54 4.11 9.92 9.22
N ALA A 55 4.06 11.11 8.63
CA ALA A 55 3.56 11.33 7.27
C ALA A 55 4.36 10.60 6.18
N TYR A 56 5.50 10.03 6.54
CA TYR A 56 6.32 9.19 5.70
C TYR A 56 5.57 7.97 5.16
N PHE A 57 4.74 7.33 5.98
CA PHE A 57 4.05 6.08 5.69
C PHE A 57 2.77 6.25 4.86
N SER A 58 2.29 5.15 4.27
CA SER A 58 1.20 5.18 3.29
C SER A 58 -0.18 5.52 3.88
N ALA A 59 -0.49 5.12 5.12
CA ALA A 59 -1.82 5.22 5.70
C ALA A 59 -2.46 6.61 5.57
N SER A 60 -1.76 7.65 6.04
CA SER A 60 -2.26 9.02 5.98
C SER A 60 -2.41 9.55 4.55
N LYS A 61 -1.56 9.07 3.61
CA LYS A 61 -1.64 9.46 2.20
C LYS A 61 -2.84 8.85 1.49
N ILE A 62 -3.18 7.59 1.83
CA ILE A 62 -4.41 6.96 1.32
C ILE A 62 -5.62 7.75 1.82
N ALA A 63 -5.72 8.00 3.13
CA ALA A 63 -6.80 8.78 3.71
C ALA A 63 -6.93 10.16 3.05
N TRP A 64 -5.78 10.84 2.84
CA TRP A 64 -5.75 12.12 2.16
C TRP A 64 -6.31 12.05 0.72
N ILE A 65 -5.94 11.05 -0.08
CA ILE A 65 -6.47 10.85 -1.44
C ILE A 65 -7.98 10.67 -1.38
N LEU A 66 -8.48 9.81 -0.49
CA LEU A 66 -9.91 9.51 -0.35
C LEU A 66 -10.72 10.74 0.05
N ASP A 67 -10.15 11.65 0.85
CA ASP A 67 -10.83 12.84 1.34
C ASP A 67 -10.75 14.05 0.38
N HIS A 68 -9.71 14.11 -0.48
CA HIS A 68 -9.47 15.28 -1.34
C HIS A 68 -9.77 15.05 -2.82
N VAL A 69 -9.84 13.80 -3.27
CA VAL A 69 -10.24 13.48 -4.64
C VAL A 69 -11.75 13.27 -4.69
N LYS A 70 -12.43 14.07 -5.48
CA LYS A 70 -13.91 14.03 -5.59
C LYS A 70 -14.40 12.64 -5.96
N GLY A 71 -15.28 12.07 -5.14
CA GLY A 71 -15.89 10.76 -5.35
C GLY A 71 -14.99 9.56 -5.00
N ALA A 72 -13.74 9.79 -4.58
CA ALA A 72 -12.83 8.68 -4.28
C ALA A 72 -13.27 7.89 -3.05
N ARG A 73 -13.77 8.56 -2.00
CA ARG A 73 -14.24 7.88 -0.80
C ARG A 73 -15.41 6.95 -1.10
N GLU A 74 -16.42 7.43 -1.79
CA GLU A 74 -17.59 6.64 -2.18
C GLU A 74 -17.23 5.49 -3.13
N ALA A 75 -16.26 5.68 -4.02
CA ALA A 75 -15.76 4.64 -4.91
C ALA A 75 -14.97 3.57 -4.13
N ALA A 76 -14.16 3.98 -3.13
CA ALA A 76 -13.45 3.08 -2.26
C ALA A 76 -14.41 2.21 -1.42
N GLU A 77 -15.43 2.81 -0.82
CA GLU A 77 -16.46 2.12 -0.03
C GLU A 77 -17.28 1.11 -0.86
N LYS A 78 -17.40 1.34 -2.18
CA LYS A 78 -18.02 0.40 -3.14
C LYS A 78 -17.07 -0.71 -3.59
N GLY A 79 -15.78 -0.65 -3.23
CA GLY A 79 -14.78 -1.60 -3.68
C GLY A 79 -14.30 -1.38 -5.12
N ASP A 80 -14.52 -0.17 -5.67
CA ASP A 80 -14.10 0.20 -7.02
C ASP A 80 -12.64 0.70 -7.08
N LEU A 81 -12.02 1.04 -5.94
CA LEU A 81 -10.64 1.50 -5.87
C LEU A 81 -9.71 0.46 -5.24
N LEU A 82 -8.47 0.46 -5.69
CA LEU A 82 -7.38 -0.33 -5.14
C LEU A 82 -6.23 0.59 -4.69
N PHE A 83 -5.51 0.13 -3.68
CA PHE A 83 -4.29 0.75 -3.19
C PHE A 83 -3.09 -0.17 -3.42
N GLY A 84 -1.94 0.41 -3.66
CA GLY A 84 -0.66 -0.28 -3.63
C GLY A 84 0.53 0.64 -3.43
N THR A 85 1.62 0.05 -2.99
CA THR A 85 2.95 0.59 -3.13
C THR A 85 3.47 0.28 -4.54
N VAL A 86 4.68 0.72 -4.87
CA VAL A 86 5.23 0.60 -6.23
C VAL A 86 5.26 -0.84 -6.73
N ASP A 87 5.59 -1.80 -5.88
CA ASP A 87 5.58 -3.24 -6.19
C ASP A 87 4.20 -3.72 -6.64
N THR A 88 3.17 -3.42 -5.85
CA THR A 88 1.79 -3.79 -6.15
C THR A 88 1.32 -3.18 -7.47
N TRP A 89 1.61 -1.89 -7.67
CA TRP A 89 1.28 -1.18 -8.91
C TRP A 89 1.96 -1.80 -10.13
N LEU A 90 3.25 -2.14 -10.03
CA LEU A 90 3.99 -2.80 -11.11
C LEU A 90 3.42 -4.18 -11.43
N ILE A 91 3.18 -5.02 -10.41
CA ILE A 91 2.61 -6.35 -10.60
C ILE A 91 1.21 -6.26 -11.22
N TRP A 92 0.36 -5.36 -10.73
CA TRP A 92 -0.97 -5.11 -11.30
C TRP A 92 -0.88 -4.80 -12.80
N ASN A 93 0.00 -3.90 -13.21
CA ASN A 93 0.17 -3.54 -14.61
C ASN A 93 0.80 -4.66 -15.44
N LEU A 94 1.83 -5.32 -14.93
CA LEU A 94 2.49 -6.44 -15.61
C LEU A 94 1.57 -7.63 -15.83
N THR A 95 0.60 -7.83 -14.94
CA THR A 95 -0.39 -8.92 -15.03
C THR A 95 -1.72 -8.48 -15.64
N LYS A 96 -1.85 -7.21 -16.05
CA LYS A 96 -3.12 -6.59 -16.52
C LYS A 96 -4.28 -6.81 -15.53
N GLY A 97 -4.02 -6.57 -14.25
CA GLY A 97 -5.02 -6.65 -13.22
C GLY A 97 -5.39 -8.06 -12.75
N ALA A 98 -4.65 -9.09 -13.18
CA ALA A 98 -4.94 -10.46 -12.78
C ALA A 98 -4.69 -10.73 -11.29
N VAL A 99 -3.74 -10.01 -10.68
CA VAL A 99 -3.42 -10.14 -9.26
C VAL A 99 -3.21 -8.78 -8.60
N HIS A 100 -3.66 -8.66 -7.35
CA HIS A 100 -3.48 -7.48 -6.49
C HIS A 100 -2.76 -7.92 -5.22
N VAL A 101 -1.44 -7.82 -5.21
CA VAL A 101 -0.56 -8.44 -4.21
C VAL A 101 0.58 -7.53 -3.81
N THR A 102 1.08 -7.70 -2.60
CA THR A 102 2.31 -7.11 -2.05
C THR A 102 3.04 -8.14 -1.21
N ASP A 103 4.22 -7.79 -0.70
CA ASP A 103 4.95 -8.63 0.23
C ASP A 103 4.98 -8.04 1.66
N TYR A 104 5.45 -8.83 2.63
CA TYR A 104 5.57 -8.40 4.02
C TYR A 104 6.45 -7.16 4.19
N THR A 105 7.51 -7.01 3.41
CA THR A 105 8.47 -5.91 3.57
C THR A 105 7.88 -4.57 3.13
N ASN A 106 7.04 -4.56 2.10
CA ASN A 106 6.29 -3.38 1.67
C ASN A 106 5.07 -3.13 2.58
N ALA A 107 4.29 -4.17 2.91
CA ALA A 107 3.13 -4.05 3.78
C ALA A 107 3.49 -3.45 5.15
N ALA A 108 4.58 -3.90 5.76
CA ALA A 108 5.08 -3.42 7.06
C ALA A 108 5.42 -1.92 7.08
N ARG A 109 5.57 -1.28 5.91
CA ARG A 109 5.88 0.15 5.81
C ARG A 109 4.70 1.03 5.48
N THR A 110 3.51 0.47 5.45
CA THR A 110 2.28 1.24 5.18
C THR A 110 1.69 1.94 6.39
N MET A 111 2.08 1.55 7.61
CA MET A 111 1.44 1.89 8.89
C MET A 111 -0.01 1.37 9.00
N LEU A 112 -0.37 0.35 8.20
CA LEU A 112 -1.66 -0.33 8.24
C LEU A 112 -1.55 -1.81 8.62
N PHE A 113 -0.32 -2.33 8.77
CA PHE A 113 -0.02 -3.75 8.89
C PHE A 113 0.43 -4.10 10.30
N ASP A 114 -0.23 -5.07 10.93
CA ASP A 114 0.19 -5.64 12.23
C ASP A 114 1.35 -6.60 12.00
N ILE A 115 2.54 -6.22 12.44
CA ILE A 115 3.77 -7.01 12.27
C ILE A 115 3.82 -8.25 13.16
N HIS A 116 2.99 -8.36 14.18
CA HIS A 116 2.93 -9.52 15.08
C HIS A 116 2.01 -10.61 14.54
N ARG A 117 0.86 -10.20 13.95
CA ARG A 117 -0.12 -11.10 13.34
C ARG A 117 0.07 -11.30 11.85
N CYS A 118 0.96 -10.52 11.23
CA CYS A 118 1.22 -10.52 9.79
C CYS A 118 -0.05 -10.34 8.94
N CYS A 119 -0.88 -9.37 9.31
CA CYS A 119 -2.14 -9.05 8.61
C CYS A 119 -2.44 -7.55 8.65
N TRP A 120 -3.35 -7.10 7.79
CA TRP A 120 -3.89 -5.75 7.86
C TRP A 120 -4.64 -5.54 9.18
N GLU A 121 -4.37 -4.42 9.87
CA GLU A 121 -4.91 -4.13 11.20
C GLU A 121 -6.22 -3.34 11.12
N GLU A 122 -7.32 -4.00 11.46
CA GLU A 122 -8.67 -3.44 11.31
C GLU A 122 -8.89 -2.17 12.13
N GLU A 123 -8.40 -2.11 13.37
CA GLU A 123 -8.49 -0.91 14.21
C GLU A 123 -7.81 0.31 13.56
N ILE A 124 -6.69 0.09 12.87
CA ILE A 124 -5.99 1.15 12.15
C ILE A 124 -6.72 1.52 10.85
N LEU A 125 -7.27 0.55 10.14
CA LEU A 125 -8.09 0.80 8.95
C LEU A 125 -9.31 1.68 9.28
N GLU A 126 -10.00 1.37 10.38
CA GLU A 126 -11.11 2.17 10.89
C GLU A 126 -10.67 3.58 11.26
N LEU A 127 -9.54 3.72 11.97
CA LEU A 127 -8.98 5.02 12.38
C LEU A 127 -8.74 5.95 11.17
N PHE A 128 -8.20 5.41 10.07
CA PHE A 128 -7.97 6.16 8.83
C PHE A 128 -9.16 6.11 7.86
N ARG A 129 -10.24 5.38 8.20
CA ARG A 129 -11.41 5.14 7.36
C ARG A 129 -11.02 4.59 5.98
N ILE A 130 -10.14 3.60 5.95
CA ILE A 130 -9.67 2.94 4.73
C ILE A 130 -10.42 1.61 4.59
N PRO A 131 -11.22 1.42 3.52
CA PRO A 131 -11.87 0.14 3.25
C PRO A 131 -10.85 -0.97 3.02
N LYS A 132 -11.05 -2.13 3.66
CA LYS A 132 -10.13 -3.28 3.58
C LYS A 132 -10.03 -3.83 2.16
N GLU A 133 -11.09 -3.71 1.40
CA GLU A 133 -11.20 -4.16 0.00
C GLU A 133 -10.22 -3.46 -0.95
N MET A 134 -9.69 -2.29 -0.55
CA MET A 134 -8.66 -1.57 -1.29
C MET A 134 -7.28 -2.19 -1.17
N LEU A 135 -7.06 -3.05 -0.17
CA LEU A 135 -5.71 -3.49 0.20
C LEU A 135 -5.31 -4.77 -0.54
N PRO A 136 -4.03 -4.90 -0.96
CA PRO A 136 -3.55 -6.09 -1.64
C PRO A 136 -3.47 -7.30 -0.70
N GLU A 137 -3.52 -8.49 -1.29
CA GLU A 137 -3.12 -9.71 -0.60
C GLU A 137 -1.63 -9.63 -0.24
N VAL A 138 -1.27 -9.99 1.00
CA VAL A 138 0.12 -9.97 1.46
C VAL A 138 0.70 -11.37 1.38
N ARG A 139 1.85 -11.51 0.74
CA ARG A 139 2.56 -12.78 0.53
C ARG A 139 4.00 -12.73 1.07
N PRO A 140 4.61 -13.88 1.34
CA PRO A 140 6.06 -13.96 1.61
C PRO A 140 6.86 -13.38 0.45
N SER A 141 7.97 -12.68 0.75
CA SER A 141 8.81 -12.00 -0.25
C SER A 141 9.39 -12.94 -1.32
N SER A 142 9.58 -14.21 -1.00
CA SER A 142 9.95 -15.27 -1.95
C SER A 142 8.76 -16.17 -2.21
N GLY A 143 8.30 -16.23 -3.46
CA GLY A 143 7.12 -17.00 -3.85
C GLY A 143 6.53 -16.50 -5.17
N PHE A 144 5.45 -17.11 -5.57
CA PHE A 144 4.76 -16.76 -6.82
C PHE A 144 3.79 -15.60 -6.61
N PHE A 145 4.00 -14.50 -7.34
CA PHE A 145 3.18 -13.29 -7.30
C PHE A 145 2.29 -13.11 -8.54
N GLY A 146 2.47 -13.92 -9.58
CA GLY A 146 1.73 -13.85 -10.83
C GLY A 146 2.64 -14.00 -12.04
N GLU A 147 2.07 -13.96 -13.24
CA GLU A 147 2.78 -14.03 -14.52
C GLU A 147 2.55 -12.75 -15.32
N THR A 148 3.59 -12.24 -15.95
CA THR A 148 3.48 -11.10 -16.86
C THR A 148 2.66 -11.46 -18.10
N GLN A 149 2.02 -10.45 -18.69
CA GLN A 149 1.37 -10.62 -19.98
C GLN A 149 2.41 -10.85 -21.08
N GLU A 150 2.12 -11.81 -21.98
CA GLU A 150 3.01 -12.19 -23.08
C GLU A 150 3.40 -11.01 -23.96
N GLN A 151 2.49 -10.09 -24.21
CA GLN A 151 2.70 -8.91 -25.06
C GLN A 151 3.77 -7.95 -24.53
N ILE A 152 4.12 -8.03 -23.24
CA ILE A 152 5.10 -7.12 -22.63
C ILE A 152 6.53 -7.55 -22.95
N PHE A 153 6.79 -8.86 -22.88
CA PHE A 153 8.15 -9.41 -22.99
C PHE A 153 8.29 -10.52 -24.06
N GLY A 154 7.27 -10.76 -24.89
CA GLY A 154 7.26 -11.83 -25.87
C GLY A 154 7.06 -13.23 -25.28
N GLY A 155 6.71 -13.33 -24.01
CA GLY A 155 6.43 -14.56 -23.28
C GLY A 155 5.97 -14.25 -21.86
N LYS A 156 5.33 -15.21 -21.21
CA LYS A 156 4.92 -15.11 -19.80
C LYS A 156 6.12 -15.34 -18.89
N ILE A 157 6.41 -14.37 -18.04
CA ILE A 157 7.50 -14.45 -17.08
C ILE A 157 6.89 -14.48 -15.66
N PRO A 158 7.18 -15.51 -14.84
CA PRO A 158 6.70 -15.56 -13.47
C PRO A 158 7.43 -14.54 -12.60
N VAL A 159 6.67 -13.79 -11.80
CA VAL A 159 7.21 -12.92 -10.74
C VAL A 159 7.35 -13.78 -9.47
N MET A 160 8.59 -14.10 -9.11
CA MET A 160 8.89 -15.07 -8.04
C MET A 160 9.43 -14.43 -6.76
N GLY A 161 9.57 -13.11 -6.74
CA GLY A 161 10.07 -12.40 -5.57
C GLY A 161 9.73 -10.92 -5.58
N VAL A 162 9.38 -10.40 -4.42
CA VAL A 162 9.11 -8.98 -4.17
C VAL A 162 9.75 -8.60 -2.85
N ALA A 163 10.49 -7.51 -2.80
CA ALA A 163 11.06 -7.00 -1.57
C ALA A 163 11.26 -5.48 -1.65
N GLY A 164 11.07 -4.80 -0.53
CA GLY A 164 11.47 -3.42 -0.40
C GLY A 164 12.99 -3.25 -0.56
N ASP A 165 13.41 -2.08 -1.02
CA ASP A 165 14.81 -1.75 -1.33
C ASP A 165 15.79 -2.07 -0.20
N GLN A 166 15.45 -1.72 1.04
CA GLN A 166 16.29 -1.94 2.21
C GLN A 166 16.43 -3.43 2.55
N GLN A 167 15.33 -4.19 2.46
CA GLN A 167 15.35 -5.64 2.71
C GLN A 167 16.08 -6.36 1.58
N ALA A 168 15.90 -5.94 0.33
CA ALA A 168 16.63 -6.48 -0.80
C ALA A 168 18.15 -6.22 -0.68
N ALA A 169 18.54 -5.01 -0.25
CA ALA A 169 19.95 -4.67 0.00
C ALA A 169 20.57 -5.47 1.14
N LEU A 170 19.79 -5.82 2.18
CA LEU A 170 20.26 -6.67 3.27
C LEU A 170 20.44 -8.13 2.84
N PHE A 171 19.58 -8.61 1.94
CA PHE A 171 19.62 -9.98 1.44
C PHE A 171 20.75 -10.23 0.43
N GLY A 172 21.01 -9.27 -0.47
CA GLY A 172 22.00 -9.34 -1.54
C GLY A 172 23.26 -8.59 -1.26
#